data_ef3e259e1541ab5a2c7ed2425cfa10f6
#
_entry.id   ef3e259e1541ab5a2c7ed2425cfa10f6
#
_cell.length_a   1.000
_cell.length_b   1.000
_cell.length_c   1.000
_cell.angle_alpha   90.00
_cell.angle_beta   90.00
_cell.angle_gamma   90.00
#
_symmetry.space_group_name_H-M   'P 1'
#
loop_
_entity.id
_entity.type
_entity.pdbx_description
1 polymer ?
#
loop_
_entity_poly.entity_id
_entity_poly.type
_entity_poly.pdbx_seq_one_letter_code
_entity_poly.pdbx_strand_id
1 'polypeptide(L)'
;MNDVIDLSGVELLALGKEARQRYGYMDYEIIYKLEEVIRNSLSDYSSIFAVRVDLRFTDPEIGCPDSPVCFQNAEGQVMKRFIASLKSQLKAYDERRIRAGIRVHPTKLRYVWVCEQNEAELPHYHLLFVLNKAAYWRLNNMHSSESLAGKIQKAWCSALGLDYPEYGVLVHFPDNCEYILRIDDAIKRSPVFRDFMLRVFYLAKMRTKIRGGGRRCIGYSWG
;
A
#
# COMPACT_ATOMS: atom_id res chain seq x y z
N MET A 1 5.14 24.25 -11.39
CA MET A 1 6.02 23.39 -10.56
C MET A 1 5.71 21.88 -10.73
N ASN A 2 4.53 21.50 -11.22
CA ASN A 2 4.13 20.10 -11.40
C ASN A 2 4.83 19.35 -12.54
N ASP A 3 5.21 20.06 -13.60
CA ASP A 3 5.75 19.44 -14.83
C ASP A 3 7.16 18.85 -14.69
N VAL A 4 7.91 19.28 -13.66
CA VAL A 4 9.30 18.85 -13.43
C VAL A 4 9.36 17.47 -12.77
N ILE A 5 8.32 17.09 -12.02
CA ILE A 5 8.23 15.80 -11.32
C ILE A 5 7.59 14.74 -12.22
N ASP A 6 6.79 15.18 -13.18
CA ASP A 6 6.09 14.31 -14.12
C ASP A 6 7.08 13.52 -14.99
N LEU A 7 6.94 12.20 -15.00
CA LEU A 7 7.68 11.37 -15.93
C LEU A 7 7.11 11.58 -17.33
N SER A 8 7.96 11.93 -18.28
CA SER A 8 7.53 11.93 -19.69
C SER A 8 7.03 10.53 -20.07
N GLY A 9 6.09 10.45 -21.01
CA GLY A 9 5.60 9.18 -21.51
C GLY A 9 6.74 8.25 -21.97
N VAL A 10 7.81 8.81 -22.52
CA VAL A 10 9.00 8.07 -22.94
C VAL A 10 9.76 7.45 -21.76
N GLU A 11 9.98 8.22 -20.68
CA GLU A 11 10.65 7.74 -19.47
C GLU A 11 9.82 6.64 -18.78
N LEU A 12 8.52 6.85 -18.69
CA LEU A 12 7.61 5.88 -18.08
C LEU A 12 7.56 4.56 -18.87
N LEU A 13 7.54 4.65 -20.20
CA LEU A 13 7.64 3.49 -21.09
C LEU A 13 8.98 2.78 -20.97
N ALA A 14 10.08 3.50 -20.82
CA ALA A 14 11.41 2.91 -20.65
C ALA A 14 11.49 2.12 -19.33
N LEU A 15 11.04 2.71 -18.22
CA LEU A 15 10.95 2.03 -16.94
C LEU A 15 9.97 0.84 -16.98
N GLY A 16 8.85 0.97 -17.69
CA GLY A 16 7.88 -0.10 -17.88
C GLY A 16 8.45 -1.28 -18.68
N LYS A 17 9.27 -1.02 -19.72
CA LYS A 17 9.99 -2.06 -20.46
C LYS A 17 10.99 -2.81 -19.58
N GLU A 18 11.74 -2.09 -18.73
CA GLU A 18 12.66 -2.71 -17.78
C GLU A 18 11.92 -3.52 -16.72
N ALA A 19 10.84 -3.01 -16.17
CA ALA A 19 9.99 -3.74 -15.23
C ALA A 19 9.43 -5.03 -15.88
N ARG A 20 9.08 -4.97 -17.19
CA ARG A 20 8.64 -6.14 -17.95
C ARG A 20 9.74 -7.22 -18.06
N GLN A 21 10.99 -6.84 -18.21
CA GLN A 21 12.11 -7.80 -18.22
C GLN A 21 12.27 -8.49 -16.87
N ARG A 22 12.02 -7.78 -15.77
CA ARG A 22 12.14 -8.32 -14.41
C ARG A 22 10.93 -9.15 -13.95
N TYR A 23 9.72 -8.73 -14.32
CA TYR A 23 8.45 -9.21 -13.72
C TYR A 23 7.48 -9.84 -14.73
N GLY A 24 7.82 -9.84 -16.03
CA GLY A 24 6.93 -10.31 -17.08
C GLY A 24 5.96 -9.24 -17.59
N TYR A 25 4.86 -9.66 -18.19
CA TYR A 25 3.87 -8.73 -18.75
C TYR A 25 3.34 -7.76 -17.69
N MET A 26 3.23 -6.47 -18.08
CA MET A 26 2.86 -5.37 -17.22
C MET A 26 1.54 -4.75 -17.63
N ASP A 27 0.75 -4.33 -16.64
CA ASP A 27 -0.44 -3.52 -16.83
C ASP A 27 -0.05 -2.04 -16.77
N TYR A 28 -0.07 -1.38 -17.91
CA TYR A 28 0.34 0.03 -18.01
C TYR A 28 -0.65 0.99 -17.35
N GLU A 29 -1.94 0.64 -17.25
CA GLU A 29 -2.90 1.44 -16.50
C GLU A 29 -2.48 1.54 -15.02
N ILE A 30 -2.05 0.41 -14.44
CA ILE A 30 -1.55 0.38 -13.06
C ILE A 30 -0.26 1.18 -12.93
N ILE A 31 0.66 1.08 -13.90
CA ILE A 31 1.90 1.87 -13.92
C ILE A 31 1.59 3.37 -13.89
N TYR A 32 0.65 3.84 -14.72
CA TYR A 32 0.23 5.24 -14.74
C TYR A 32 -0.39 5.68 -13.40
N LYS A 33 -1.19 4.82 -12.75
CA LYS A 33 -1.78 5.14 -11.46
C LYS A 33 -0.77 5.17 -10.32
N LEU A 34 0.23 4.31 -10.35
CA LEU A 34 1.35 4.34 -9.40
C LEU A 34 2.15 5.63 -9.54
N GLU A 35 2.49 6.00 -10.78
CA GLU A 35 3.19 7.26 -11.07
C GLU A 35 2.37 8.46 -10.59
N GLU A 36 1.09 8.54 -10.96
CA GLU A 36 0.18 9.63 -10.57
C GLU A 36 0.12 9.82 -9.04
N VAL A 37 -0.03 8.73 -8.28
CA VAL A 37 -0.07 8.78 -6.82
C VAL A 37 1.26 9.26 -6.22
N ILE A 38 2.40 8.81 -6.76
CA ILE A 38 3.74 9.20 -6.31
C ILE A 38 3.98 10.68 -6.62
N ARG A 39 3.69 11.12 -7.83
CA ARG A 39 3.82 12.50 -8.30
C ARG A 39 2.98 13.45 -7.45
N ASN A 40 1.70 13.13 -7.24
CA ASN A 40 0.82 13.93 -6.38
C ASN A 40 1.32 14.00 -4.93
N SER A 41 1.93 12.93 -4.43
CA SER A 41 2.53 12.93 -3.08
C SER A 41 3.76 13.84 -2.99
N LEU A 42 4.62 13.82 -4.00
CA LEU A 42 5.81 14.69 -4.07
C LEU A 42 5.45 16.16 -4.37
N SER A 43 4.29 16.41 -4.96
CA SER A 43 3.77 17.77 -5.12
C SER A 43 3.28 18.36 -3.79
N ASP A 44 2.75 17.53 -2.88
CA ASP A 44 2.33 17.97 -1.54
C ASP A 44 3.50 18.04 -0.54
N TYR A 45 4.55 17.21 -0.71
CA TYR A 45 5.62 17.04 0.27
C TYR A 45 6.99 16.99 -0.38
N SER A 46 7.97 17.69 0.19
CA SER A 46 9.37 17.66 -0.27
C SER A 46 10.04 16.28 -0.08
N SER A 47 9.46 15.44 0.76
CA SER A 47 9.92 14.06 0.99
C SER A 47 8.75 13.18 1.41
N ILE A 48 8.67 12.00 0.82
CA ILE A 48 7.64 11.00 1.12
C ILE A 48 8.24 9.76 1.78
N PHE A 49 7.43 9.10 2.61
CA PHE A 49 7.65 7.75 3.09
C PHE A 49 6.66 6.84 2.37
N ALA A 50 7.18 5.86 1.66
CA ALA A 50 6.35 4.88 0.96
C ALA A 50 6.60 3.50 1.55
N VAL A 51 5.53 2.71 1.68
CA VAL A 51 5.62 1.36 2.22
C VAL A 51 4.78 0.40 1.39
N ARG A 52 5.38 -0.74 1.05
CA ARG A 52 4.69 -1.86 0.42
C ARG A 52 4.13 -2.79 1.49
N VAL A 53 2.89 -3.23 1.29
CA VAL A 53 2.17 -4.11 2.22
C VAL A 53 1.44 -5.17 1.41
N ASP A 54 1.46 -6.41 1.89
CA ASP A 54 0.69 -7.52 1.33
C ASP A 54 -0.37 -7.95 2.38
N LEU A 55 -1.65 -7.98 1.97
CA LEU A 55 -2.77 -8.37 2.83
C LEU A 55 -3.31 -9.73 2.39
N ARG A 56 -3.47 -10.62 3.35
CA ARG A 56 -3.93 -11.98 3.17
C ARG A 56 -5.24 -12.21 3.92
N PHE A 57 -5.92 -13.29 3.57
CA PHE A 57 -7.06 -13.82 4.30
C PHE A 57 -6.64 -15.04 5.11
N THR A 58 -7.43 -15.43 6.10
CA THR A 58 -7.27 -16.74 6.76
C THR A 58 -7.68 -17.83 5.78
N ASP A 59 -6.94 -18.92 5.79
CA ASP A 59 -7.35 -20.13 5.06
C ASP A 59 -8.49 -20.80 5.84
N PRO A 60 -9.68 -20.98 5.24
CA PRO A 60 -10.78 -21.64 5.91
C PRO A 60 -10.51 -23.15 6.19
N GLU A 61 -9.52 -23.75 5.51
CA GLU A 61 -9.17 -25.17 5.67
C GLU A 61 -8.12 -25.40 6.78
N ILE A 62 -7.43 -24.37 7.27
CA ILE A 62 -6.42 -24.49 8.35
C ILE A 62 -7.06 -24.43 9.76
N GLY A 63 -8.36 -24.37 9.88
CA GLY A 63 -9.04 -24.51 11.16
C GLY A 63 -8.82 -25.90 11.76
N CYS A 64 -8.34 -26.00 13.02
CA CYS A 64 -8.48 -27.24 13.79
C CYS A 64 -9.94 -27.70 13.72
N PRO A 65 -10.24 -29.02 13.60
CA PRO A 65 -11.61 -29.54 13.56
C PRO A 65 -12.49 -29.07 14.74
N ASP A 66 -11.87 -28.71 15.86
CA ASP A 66 -12.50 -28.25 17.09
C ASP A 66 -12.47 -26.72 17.27
N SER A 67 -11.89 -25.96 16.34
CA SER A 67 -11.91 -24.50 16.40
C SER A 67 -13.16 -23.97 15.69
N PRO A 68 -13.84 -22.97 16.25
CA PRO A 68 -14.94 -22.33 15.53
C PRO A 68 -14.43 -21.79 14.20
N VAL A 69 -15.17 -22.09 13.12
CA VAL A 69 -14.87 -21.58 11.78
C VAL A 69 -14.68 -20.07 11.87
N CYS A 70 -13.48 -19.58 11.58
CA CYS A 70 -13.17 -18.17 11.65
C CYS A 70 -13.89 -17.45 10.52
N PHE A 71 -15.05 -16.86 10.85
CA PHE A 71 -15.81 -16.07 9.89
C PHE A 71 -15.09 -14.73 9.62
N GLN A 72 -14.38 -14.71 8.51
CA GLN A 72 -13.80 -13.47 8.01
C GLN A 72 -14.75 -12.79 7.01
N ASN A 73 -14.91 -11.49 7.14
CA ASN A 73 -15.72 -10.69 6.22
C ASN A 73 -14.91 -10.36 4.94
N ALA A 74 -14.74 -11.36 4.07
CA ALA A 74 -13.96 -11.24 2.84
C ALA A 74 -14.74 -10.61 1.67
N GLU A 75 -16.02 -10.27 1.86
CA GLU A 75 -16.90 -9.84 0.77
C GLU A 75 -16.65 -8.41 0.30
N GLY A 76 -17.02 -8.19 -0.94
CA GLY A 76 -17.18 -7.03 -1.84
C GLY A 76 -16.58 -5.67 -1.50
N GLN A 77 -16.47 -5.25 -0.24
CA GLN A 77 -15.97 -3.91 0.14
C GLN A 77 -14.87 -3.95 1.20
N VAL A 78 -14.19 -5.07 1.35
CA VAL A 78 -13.14 -5.22 2.36
C VAL A 78 -12.08 -4.11 2.28
N MET A 79 -11.62 -3.77 1.09
CA MET A 79 -10.62 -2.71 0.89
C MET A 79 -11.17 -1.32 1.27
N LYS A 80 -12.45 -1.06 1.05
CA LYS A 80 -13.08 0.20 1.48
C LYS A 80 -13.12 0.30 3.01
N ARG A 81 -13.52 -0.80 3.70
CA ARG A 81 -13.51 -0.87 5.18
C ARG A 81 -12.10 -0.70 5.73
N PHE A 82 -11.13 -1.40 5.14
CA PHE A 82 -9.73 -1.33 5.53
C PHE A 82 -9.18 0.11 5.45
N ILE A 83 -9.31 0.76 4.30
CA ILE A 83 -8.83 2.13 4.10
C ILE A 83 -9.55 3.11 5.03
N ALA A 84 -10.87 2.95 5.25
CA ALA A 84 -11.63 3.80 6.18
C ALA A 84 -11.14 3.62 7.63
N SER A 85 -10.94 2.37 8.07
CA SER A 85 -10.40 2.04 9.40
C SER A 85 -8.99 2.62 9.59
N LEU A 86 -8.08 2.46 8.62
CA LEU A 86 -6.73 3.00 8.70
C LEU A 86 -6.74 4.53 8.77
N LYS A 87 -7.51 5.21 7.92
CA LYS A 87 -7.65 6.69 7.95
C LYS A 87 -8.17 7.16 9.31
N SER A 88 -9.17 6.48 9.88
CA SER A 88 -9.72 6.80 11.20
C SER A 88 -8.67 6.66 12.31
N GLN A 89 -7.86 5.60 12.28
CA GLN A 89 -6.80 5.39 13.27
C GLN A 89 -5.68 6.43 13.17
N LEU A 90 -5.27 6.80 11.95
CA LEU A 90 -4.28 7.85 11.74
C LEU A 90 -4.79 9.20 12.28
N LYS A 91 -6.04 9.55 11.96
CA LYS A 91 -6.68 10.77 12.45
C LYS A 91 -6.77 10.79 13.98
N ALA A 92 -7.26 9.71 14.59
CA ALA A 92 -7.36 9.61 16.05
C ALA A 92 -5.98 9.70 16.75
N TYR A 93 -4.94 9.15 16.12
CA TYR A 93 -3.57 9.28 16.63
C TYR A 93 -3.08 10.73 16.59
N ASP A 94 -3.30 11.43 15.48
CA ASP A 94 -2.92 12.83 15.33
C ASP A 94 -3.67 13.72 16.32
N GLU A 95 -4.98 13.52 16.49
CA GLU A 95 -5.81 14.26 17.46
C GLU A 95 -5.35 14.05 18.92
N ARG A 96 -4.93 12.82 19.29
CA ARG A 96 -4.35 12.56 20.62
C ARG A 96 -3.04 13.32 20.83
N ARG A 97 -2.17 13.35 19.82
CA ARG A 97 -0.90 14.08 19.87
C ARG A 97 -1.12 15.58 20.00
N ILE A 98 -2.04 16.13 19.22
CA ILE A 98 -2.39 17.57 19.29
C ILE A 98 -2.88 17.91 20.70
N ARG A 99 -3.79 17.11 21.29
CA ARG A 99 -4.27 17.32 22.66
C ARG A 99 -3.17 17.23 23.71
N ALA A 100 -2.15 16.44 23.45
CA ALA A 100 -0.96 16.32 24.31
C ALA A 100 0.08 17.44 24.06
N GLY A 101 -0.21 18.44 23.23
CA GLY A 101 0.73 19.52 22.90
C GLY A 101 1.89 19.09 22.00
N ILE A 102 1.81 17.90 21.39
CA ILE A 102 2.88 17.37 20.53
C ILE A 102 2.64 17.83 19.10
N ARG A 103 3.68 18.40 18.48
CA ARG A 103 3.61 18.82 17.08
C ARG A 103 3.28 17.62 16.16
N VAL A 104 2.29 17.81 15.30
CA VAL A 104 1.88 16.87 14.27
C VAL A 104 2.19 17.46 12.89
N HIS A 105 2.72 16.64 11.99
CA HIS A 105 2.92 16.99 10.60
C HIS A 105 1.75 16.47 9.77
N PRO A 106 1.03 17.35 9.03
CA PRO A 106 -0.08 16.90 8.20
C PRO A 106 0.35 15.84 7.20
N THR A 107 -0.45 14.79 7.07
CA THR A 107 -0.25 13.77 6.04
C THR A 107 -1.57 13.31 5.46
N LYS A 108 -1.63 13.19 4.14
CA LYS A 108 -2.69 12.50 3.42
C LYS A 108 -2.24 11.06 3.20
N LEU A 109 -3.05 10.09 3.57
CA LEU A 109 -2.80 8.70 3.19
C LEU A 109 -3.14 8.53 1.71
N ARG A 110 -2.10 8.44 0.87
CA ARG A 110 -2.25 8.04 -0.52
C ARG A 110 -1.91 6.57 -0.68
N TYR A 111 -2.54 5.92 -1.66
CA TYR A 111 -2.36 4.49 -1.86
C TYR A 111 -2.70 4.06 -3.28
N VAL A 112 -2.11 2.94 -3.68
CA VAL A 112 -2.57 2.07 -4.77
C VAL A 112 -2.63 0.66 -4.21
N TRP A 113 -3.70 -0.07 -4.51
CA TRP A 113 -3.79 -1.49 -4.22
C TRP A 113 -4.18 -2.27 -5.46
N VAL A 114 -3.68 -3.48 -5.57
CA VAL A 114 -4.05 -4.45 -6.61
C VAL A 114 -4.44 -5.76 -5.95
N CYS A 115 -5.42 -6.44 -6.56
CA CYS A 115 -5.87 -7.76 -6.13
C CYS A 115 -5.23 -8.82 -7.04
N GLU A 116 -4.68 -9.86 -6.42
CA GLU A 116 -4.14 -11.03 -7.10
C GLU A 116 -4.81 -12.29 -6.56
N GLN A 117 -4.98 -13.29 -7.40
CA GLN A 117 -5.48 -14.61 -7.01
C GLN A 117 -4.78 -15.67 -7.86
N ASN A 118 -4.23 -16.67 -7.20
CA ASN A 118 -3.72 -17.89 -7.81
C ASN A 118 -4.86 -18.93 -7.92
N GLU A 119 -4.67 -19.98 -8.71
CA GLU A 119 -5.71 -20.93 -9.12
C GLU A 119 -6.44 -21.66 -7.96
N ALA A 120 -5.85 -21.73 -6.78
CA ALA A 120 -6.39 -22.53 -5.65
C ALA A 120 -6.61 -21.72 -4.37
N GLU A 121 -6.41 -20.40 -4.35
CA GLU A 121 -6.33 -19.66 -3.10
C GLU A 121 -7.29 -18.47 -3.06
N LEU A 122 -7.54 -18.02 -1.83
CA LEU A 122 -8.21 -16.75 -1.58
C LEU A 122 -7.42 -15.58 -2.22
N PRO A 123 -8.11 -14.54 -2.70
CA PRO A 123 -7.43 -13.38 -3.24
C PRO A 123 -6.53 -12.74 -2.18
N HIS A 124 -5.42 -12.16 -2.60
CA HIS A 124 -4.58 -11.34 -1.75
C HIS A 124 -4.35 -9.98 -2.37
N TYR A 125 -4.03 -8.99 -1.55
CA TYR A 125 -3.84 -7.64 -2.01
C TYR A 125 -2.40 -7.20 -1.82
N HIS A 126 -1.83 -6.60 -2.86
CA HIS A 126 -0.57 -5.86 -2.77
C HIS A 126 -0.86 -4.38 -2.77
N LEU A 127 -0.25 -3.65 -1.83
CA LEU A 127 -0.49 -2.23 -1.65
C LEU A 127 0.82 -1.45 -1.65
N LEU A 128 0.73 -0.24 -2.14
CA LEU A 128 1.66 0.84 -1.86
C LEU A 128 0.92 1.91 -1.05
N PHE A 129 1.42 2.23 0.14
CA PHE A 129 1.03 3.43 0.87
C PHE A 129 2.09 4.50 0.71
N VAL A 130 1.64 5.74 0.60
CA VAL A 130 2.52 6.92 0.52
C VAL A 130 2.03 7.97 1.51
N LEU A 131 2.95 8.46 2.34
CA LEU A 131 2.72 9.37 3.45
C LEU A 131 3.78 10.48 3.46
N ASN A 132 3.49 11.59 4.15
CA ASN A 132 4.48 12.61 4.45
C ASN A 132 5.61 12.02 5.33
N LYS A 133 6.86 12.09 4.86
CA LYS A 133 8.03 11.61 5.61
C LYS A 133 8.21 12.30 6.97
N ALA A 134 7.76 13.55 7.09
CA ALA A 134 7.82 14.26 8.37
C ALA A 134 6.83 13.71 9.41
N ALA A 135 5.73 13.06 8.97
CA ALA A 135 4.76 12.43 9.86
C ALA A 135 5.14 10.96 10.16
N TYR A 136 5.52 10.24 9.14
CA TYR A 136 5.89 8.81 9.22
C TYR A 136 7.16 8.56 8.41
N TRP A 137 8.15 7.92 9.01
CA TRP A 137 9.46 7.68 8.40
C TRP A 137 9.95 6.23 8.53
N ARG A 138 9.17 5.39 9.24
CA ARG A 138 9.33 3.94 9.35
C ARG A 138 8.03 3.29 9.82
N LEU A 139 7.91 1.98 9.61
CA LEU A 139 6.80 1.17 10.14
C LEU A 139 6.82 1.06 11.66
N ASN A 140 8.01 1.10 12.25
CA ASN A 140 8.26 0.88 13.68
C ASN A 140 7.88 -0.53 14.16
N ASN A 141 7.73 -0.71 15.48
CA ASN A 141 7.48 -2.01 16.10
C ASN A 141 6.13 -2.59 15.65
N MET A 142 6.17 -3.77 15.01
CA MET A 142 4.97 -4.48 14.52
C MET A 142 4.04 -4.95 15.64
N HIS A 143 4.55 -5.06 16.88
CA HIS A 143 3.76 -5.47 18.05
C HIS A 143 3.12 -4.29 18.80
N SER A 144 3.36 -3.06 18.37
CA SER A 144 2.78 -1.87 18.97
C SER A 144 1.60 -1.36 18.15
N SER A 145 0.41 -1.32 18.75
CA SER A 145 -0.80 -0.75 18.13
C SER A 145 -0.65 0.74 17.78
N GLU A 146 0.29 1.45 18.38
CA GLU A 146 0.57 2.87 18.13
C GLU A 146 1.52 3.10 16.96
N SER A 147 2.24 2.07 16.52
CA SER A 147 3.11 2.12 15.33
C SER A 147 2.29 2.18 14.04
N LEU A 148 2.91 2.58 12.93
CA LEU A 148 2.25 2.53 11.63
C LEU A 148 1.94 1.07 11.23
N ALA A 149 2.88 0.15 11.49
CA ALA A 149 2.66 -1.28 11.24
C ALA A 149 1.45 -1.80 12.01
N GLY A 150 1.38 -1.56 13.33
CA GLY A 150 0.27 -2.00 14.15
C GLY A 150 -1.09 -1.37 13.74
N LYS A 151 -1.09 -0.10 13.31
CA LYS A 151 -2.31 0.53 12.77
C LYS A 151 -2.78 -0.14 11.49
N ILE A 152 -1.87 -0.51 10.59
CA ILE A 152 -2.19 -1.24 9.36
C ILE A 152 -2.76 -2.62 9.70
N GLN A 153 -2.11 -3.36 10.61
CA GLN A 153 -2.58 -4.67 11.09
C GLN A 153 -3.97 -4.59 11.73
N LYS A 154 -4.15 -3.66 12.67
CA LYS A 154 -5.44 -3.44 13.33
C LYS A 154 -6.54 -3.03 12.35
N ALA A 155 -6.21 -2.22 11.34
CA ALA A 155 -7.17 -1.83 10.31
C ALA A 155 -7.61 -3.03 9.45
N TRP A 156 -6.68 -3.94 9.12
CA TRP A 156 -7.00 -5.13 8.36
C TRP A 156 -7.84 -6.11 9.17
N CYS A 157 -7.46 -6.40 10.40
CA CYS A 157 -8.28 -7.22 11.32
C CYS A 157 -9.70 -6.65 11.44
N SER A 158 -9.84 -5.35 11.69
CA SER A 158 -11.13 -4.65 11.75
C SER A 158 -11.95 -4.81 10.47
N ALA A 159 -11.31 -4.74 9.28
CA ALA A 159 -11.99 -4.90 8.00
C ALA A 159 -12.50 -6.32 7.77
N LEU A 160 -11.82 -7.31 8.33
CA LEU A 160 -12.18 -8.72 8.27
C LEU A 160 -13.16 -9.14 9.39
N GLY A 161 -13.35 -8.34 10.43
CA GLY A 161 -14.10 -8.71 11.63
C GLY A 161 -13.33 -9.67 12.52
N LEU A 162 -12.00 -9.61 12.51
CA LEU A 162 -11.08 -10.47 13.27
C LEU A 162 -10.40 -9.70 14.40
N ASP A 163 -9.95 -10.43 15.43
CA ASP A 163 -9.30 -9.84 16.59
C ASP A 163 -7.86 -9.46 16.32
N TYR A 164 -7.46 -8.28 16.81
CA TYR A 164 -6.08 -7.82 16.85
C TYR A 164 -5.57 -7.93 18.31
N PRO A 165 -4.35 -8.39 18.57
CA PRO A 165 -3.24 -8.61 17.60
C PRO A 165 -3.19 -9.99 16.95
N GLU A 166 -4.03 -10.95 17.35
CA GLU A 166 -3.97 -12.35 16.96
C GLU A 166 -3.86 -12.53 15.44
N TYR A 167 -4.74 -11.89 14.68
CA TYR A 167 -4.76 -11.98 13.22
C TYR A 167 -3.92 -10.91 12.51
N GLY A 168 -3.08 -10.18 13.25
CA GLY A 168 -2.15 -9.20 12.69
C GLY A 168 -1.16 -9.80 11.68
N VAL A 169 -0.84 -11.09 11.79
CA VAL A 169 0.02 -11.85 10.89
C VAL A 169 -0.50 -11.93 9.44
N LEU A 170 -1.79 -11.66 9.22
CA LEU A 170 -2.39 -11.58 7.89
C LEU A 170 -1.89 -10.35 7.10
N VAL A 171 -1.26 -9.41 7.77
CA VAL A 171 -0.54 -8.29 7.14
C VAL A 171 0.93 -8.63 7.07
N HIS A 172 1.41 -8.86 5.86
CA HIS A 172 2.81 -9.15 5.60
C HIS A 172 3.52 -7.89 5.08
N PHE A 173 4.66 -7.58 5.68
CA PHE A 173 5.58 -6.53 5.26
C PHE A 173 6.76 -7.19 4.57
N PRO A 174 6.87 -7.14 3.23
CA PRO A 174 7.96 -7.77 2.51
C PRO A 174 9.33 -7.17 2.87
N ASP A 175 10.39 -7.93 2.67
CA ASP A 175 11.75 -7.42 2.83
C ASP A 175 11.97 -6.16 2.00
N ASN A 176 12.63 -5.17 2.59
CA ASN A 176 12.85 -3.85 1.97
C ASN A 176 11.55 -3.18 1.48
N CYS A 177 10.49 -3.25 2.28
CA CYS A 177 9.18 -2.66 1.96
C CYS A 177 9.12 -1.15 2.20
N GLU A 178 10.07 -0.57 2.93
CA GLU A 178 10.12 0.85 3.31
C GLU A 178 11.01 1.66 2.36
N TYR A 179 10.53 2.81 1.94
CA TYR A 179 11.25 3.71 1.05
C TYR A 179 11.10 5.15 1.51
N ILE A 180 12.20 5.90 1.46
CA ILE A 180 12.19 7.36 1.59
C ILE A 180 12.63 7.93 0.25
N LEU A 181 11.78 8.79 -0.32
CA LEU A 181 12.04 9.46 -1.59
C LEU A 181 11.92 10.96 -1.39
N ARG A 182 12.92 11.70 -1.88
CA ARG A 182 12.91 13.16 -1.90
C ARG A 182 12.44 13.66 -3.27
N ILE A 183 11.86 14.83 -3.29
CA ILE A 183 11.49 15.50 -4.54
C ILE A 183 12.70 15.67 -5.47
N ASP A 184 13.89 15.96 -4.92
CA ASP A 184 15.12 16.08 -5.68
C ASP A 184 15.53 14.78 -6.39
N ASP A 185 15.26 13.64 -5.77
CA ASP A 185 15.52 12.33 -6.38
C ASP A 185 14.65 12.13 -7.61
N ALA A 186 13.39 12.55 -7.55
CA ALA A 186 12.48 12.48 -8.69
C ALA A 186 12.86 13.49 -9.79
N ILE A 187 13.17 14.73 -9.44
CA ILE A 187 13.58 15.79 -10.39
C ILE A 187 14.86 15.37 -11.14
N LYS A 188 15.85 14.84 -10.41
CA LYS A 188 17.15 14.45 -10.97
C LYS A 188 17.15 13.05 -11.60
N ARG A 189 16.03 12.35 -11.55
CA ARG A 189 15.94 10.94 -11.99
C ARG A 189 17.05 10.08 -11.38
N SER A 190 17.30 10.26 -10.09
CA SER A 190 18.38 9.58 -9.36
C SER A 190 18.26 8.06 -9.44
N PRO A 191 19.34 7.29 -9.23
CA PRO A 191 19.26 5.83 -9.12
C PRO A 191 18.26 5.37 -8.05
N VAL A 192 18.16 6.10 -6.93
CA VAL A 192 17.20 5.81 -5.85
C VAL A 192 15.76 5.92 -6.35
N PHE A 193 15.44 6.99 -7.10
CA PHE A 193 14.12 7.15 -7.71
C PHE A 193 13.81 6.02 -8.69
N ARG A 194 14.77 5.71 -9.57
CA ARG A 194 14.62 4.67 -10.57
C ARG A 194 14.38 3.29 -9.92
N ASP A 195 15.19 2.91 -8.95
CA ASP A 195 15.06 1.64 -8.24
C ASP A 195 13.74 1.55 -7.48
N PHE A 196 13.32 2.64 -6.84
CA PHE A 196 12.02 2.73 -6.20
C PHE A 196 10.88 2.48 -7.20
N MET A 197 10.87 3.20 -8.34
CA MET A 197 9.83 3.05 -9.35
C MET A 197 9.76 1.63 -9.90
N LEU A 198 10.92 1.00 -10.19
CA LEU A 198 10.96 -0.38 -10.67
C LEU A 198 10.39 -1.37 -9.64
N ARG A 199 10.71 -1.19 -8.36
CA ARG A 199 10.14 -2.04 -7.31
C ARG A 199 8.65 -1.83 -7.13
N VAL A 200 8.17 -0.60 -7.23
CA VAL A 200 6.75 -0.28 -7.14
C VAL A 200 5.99 -0.84 -8.34
N PHE A 201 6.58 -0.86 -9.52
CA PHE A 201 5.98 -1.43 -10.73
C PHE A 201 5.76 -2.94 -10.65
N TYR A 202 6.35 -3.65 -9.66
CA TYR A 202 5.97 -5.02 -9.36
C TYR A 202 4.44 -5.18 -9.17
N LEU A 203 3.75 -4.17 -8.63
CA LEU A 203 2.29 -4.18 -8.46
C LEU A 203 1.56 -4.25 -9.82
N ALA A 204 2.22 -3.86 -10.90
CA ALA A 204 1.63 -3.84 -12.23
C ALA A 204 1.83 -5.16 -13.02
N LYS A 205 2.49 -6.19 -12.45
CA LYS A 205 2.64 -7.49 -13.12
C LYS A 205 1.27 -8.11 -13.43
N MET A 206 1.11 -8.72 -14.61
CA MET A 206 -0.18 -9.27 -15.05
C MET A 206 -0.42 -10.74 -14.67
N ARG A 207 0.62 -11.50 -14.34
CA ARG A 207 0.60 -12.97 -14.25
C ARG A 207 -0.47 -13.54 -13.29
N THR A 208 -0.85 -12.81 -12.25
CA THR A 208 -1.72 -13.29 -11.18
C THR A 208 -2.97 -12.42 -10.99
N LYS A 209 -3.26 -11.49 -11.92
CA LYS A 209 -4.43 -10.61 -11.83
C LYS A 209 -5.68 -11.27 -12.37
N ILE A 210 -6.74 -11.23 -11.58
CA ILE A 210 -8.08 -11.68 -12.00
C ILE A 210 -8.65 -10.65 -12.96
N ARG A 211 -8.88 -11.05 -14.21
CA ARG A 211 -9.69 -10.29 -15.16
C ARG A 211 -11.00 -11.03 -15.36
N GLY A 212 -12.09 -10.50 -14.82
CA GLY A 212 -13.43 -11.07 -14.97
C GLY A 212 -14.19 -11.19 -13.64
N GLY A 213 -15.48 -11.45 -13.68
CA GLY A 213 -16.30 -11.70 -12.49
C GLY A 213 -16.77 -10.48 -11.71
N GLY A 214 -16.68 -9.25 -12.28
CA GLY A 214 -17.23 -8.04 -11.67
C GLY A 214 -16.49 -7.54 -10.42
N ARG A 215 -15.38 -8.16 -10.01
CA ARG A 215 -14.55 -7.69 -8.89
C ARG A 215 -13.56 -6.61 -9.36
N ARG A 216 -13.45 -5.55 -8.59
CA ARG A 216 -12.47 -4.49 -8.82
C ARG A 216 -11.08 -5.02 -8.46
N CYS A 217 -10.17 -5.08 -9.46
CA CYS A 217 -8.80 -5.59 -9.27
C CYS A 217 -7.78 -4.51 -8.90
N ILE A 218 -8.15 -3.24 -8.94
CA ILE A 218 -7.32 -2.09 -8.61
C ILE A 218 -8.12 -1.03 -7.87
N GLY A 219 -7.48 -0.34 -6.94
CA GLY A 219 -8.00 0.89 -6.36
C GLY A 219 -6.88 1.81 -5.94
N TYR A 220 -7.15 3.10 -5.98
CA TYR A 220 -6.17 4.14 -5.67
C TYR A 220 -6.83 5.37 -5.06
N SER A 221 -6.02 6.19 -4.37
CA SER A 221 -6.45 7.48 -3.86
C SER A 221 -6.45 8.50 -4.98
N TRP A 222 -7.54 9.24 -5.11
CA TRP A 222 -7.61 10.44 -5.94
C TRP A 222 -6.81 11.58 -5.27
N GLY A 223 -6.32 12.54 -6.07
CA GLY A 223 -5.49 13.67 -5.68
C GLY A 223 -5.97 14.50 -4.50
#